data_6ef67293b555a5a0f79399ca78431c2a
#
_entry.id   6ef67293b555a5a0f79399ca78431c2a
#
_cell.length_a   1.000
_cell.length_b   1.000
_cell.length_c   1.000
_cell.angle_alpha   90.00
_cell.angle_beta   90.00
_cell.angle_gamma   90.00
#
_symmetry.space_group_name_H-M   'P 1'
#
loop_
_entity.id
_entity.type
_entity.pdbx_description
1 polymer ?
#
loop_
_entity_poly.entity_id
_entity_poly.type
_entity_poly.pdbx_seq_one_letter_code
_entity_poly.pdbx_strand_id
1 'polypeptide(L)'
;LTENTQLFCVGDDWQSIYGFRGSNVSYIIDFEKHFEHASVVKLNLNYRSTQHIVEASNKVISYNKYKVEKEIHASKKSEHKIVVFSGNDSNDNLLFCVDRVRELLKEGIQNDEILFLYRRSKMYTPYFNRFRKENLHIQSKTIHAAKGLEAKVVFIIGLTEGYGGFPDIWLEDRIFQIIKQANHDLLLEEERRLFYVAITRAKDKLFLITEKGNESSFLKEIPETFTVKTSVALQPVVEKVITCKKCFSRLEKLWVICPYCKEEITS
;
A
#
# COMPACT_ATOMS: atom_id res chain seq x y z
N LEU A 1 29.05 -16.42 23.38
CA LEU A 1 28.40 -17.65 23.86
C LEU A 1 29.47 -18.49 24.59
N THR A 2 29.14 -19.00 25.76
CA THR A 2 30.02 -19.95 26.47
C THR A 2 29.80 -21.37 25.92
N GLU A 3 30.75 -22.29 26.08
CA GLU A 3 30.70 -23.65 25.55
C GLU A 3 29.42 -24.44 25.92
N ASN A 4 28.73 -24.05 26.99
CA ASN A 4 27.51 -24.69 27.48
C ASN A 4 26.23 -23.92 27.16
N THR A 5 26.28 -22.89 26.30
CA THR A 5 25.10 -22.07 25.96
C THR A 5 24.38 -22.66 24.79
N GLN A 6 23.12 -23.02 24.98
CA GLN A 6 22.19 -23.36 23.85
C GLN A 6 21.57 -22.07 23.31
N LEU A 7 21.68 -21.87 22.00
CA LEU A 7 21.08 -20.74 21.30
C LEU A 7 19.82 -21.20 20.59
N PHE A 8 18.69 -20.53 20.87
CA PHE A 8 17.44 -20.68 20.12
C PHE A 8 17.03 -19.34 19.55
N CYS A 9 16.95 -19.26 18.23
CA CYS A 9 16.60 -18.04 17.51
C CYS A 9 15.31 -18.23 16.69
N VAL A 10 14.47 -17.20 16.67
CA VAL A 10 13.31 -17.11 15.79
C VAL A 10 13.43 -15.85 14.97
N GLY A 11 13.25 -15.94 13.66
CA GLY A 11 13.35 -14.81 12.77
C GLY A 11 12.61 -15.01 11.47
N ASP A 12 12.42 -13.93 10.74
CA ASP A 12 11.85 -13.92 9.40
C ASP A 12 12.56 -12.87 8.55
N ASP A 13 13.40 -13.33 7.63
CA ASP A 13 14.17 -12.47 6.71
C ASP A 13 13.26 -11.66 5.78
N TRP A 14 12.09 -12.20 5.38
CA TRP A 14 11.11 -11.51 4.56
C TRP A 14 10.47 -10.31 5.27
N GLN A 15 10.54 -10.26 6.61
CA GLN A 15 10.09 -9.15 7.43
C GLN A 15 11.24 -8.29 7.97
N SER A 16 12.44 -8.38 7.37
CA SER A 16 13.58 -7.54 7.75
C SER A 16 13.45 -6.15 7.10
N ILE A 17 12.95 -5.18 7.86
CA ILE A 17 12.60 -3.81 7.41
C ILE A 17 13.31 -2.71 8.20
N TYR A 18 14.34 -3.03 8.97
CA TYR A 18 15.09 -2.08 9.79
C TYR A 18 16.56 -1.96 9.37
N GLY A 19 16.89 -2.25 8.10
CA GLY A 19 18.23 -2.07 7.56
C GLY A 19 18.74 -0.63 7.71
N PHE A 20 17.88 0.37 7.59
CA PHE A 20 18.19 1.77 7.83
C PHE A 20 18.61 2.09 9.29
N ARG A 21 18.32 1.20 10.24
CA ARG A 21 18.77 1.28 11.65
C ARG A 21 19.98 0.39 11.95
N GLY A 22 20.65 -0.14 10.92
CA GLY A 22 21.82 -1.01 11.07
C GLY A 22 21.48 -2.49 11.27
N SER A 23 20.22 -2.90 11.14
CA SER A 23 19.86 -4.32 11.11
C SER A 23 20.43 -4.99 9.86
N ASN A 24 21.10 -6.13 10.06
CA ASN A 24 21.67 -6.90 8.97
C ASN A 24 20.92 -8.24 8.81
N VAL A 25 20.24 -8.40 7.70
CA VAL A 25 19.45 -9.59 7.39
C VAL A 25 20.31 -10.82 7.12
N SER A 26 21.61 -10.64 6.81
CA SER A 26 22.53 -11.76 6.55
C SER A 26 22.67 -12.71 7.73
N TYR A 27 22.53 -12.22 8.96
CA TYR A 27 22.58 -13.08 10.15
C TYR A 27 21.47 -14.14 10.20
N ILE A 28 20.34 -13.89 9.53
CA ILE A 28 19.25 -14.88 9.41
C ILE A 28 19.39 -15.70 8.14
N ILE A 29 19.73 -15.06 7.01
CA ILE A 29 19.87 -15.75 5.71
C ILE A 29 21.03 -16.73 5.74
N ASP A 30 22.17 -16.31 6.29
CA ASP A 30 23.41 -17.10 6.39
C ASP A 30 23.59 -17.75 7.79
N PHE A 31 22.48 -18.04 8.49
CA PHE A 31 22.54 -18.50 9.88
C PHE A 31 23.42 -19.72 10.08
N GLU A 32 23.33 -20.73 9.21
CA GLU A 32 24.13 -21.95 9.25
C GLU A 32 25.64 -21.70 8.98
N LYS A 33 25.99 -20.59 8.30
CA LYS A 33 27.39 -20.17 8.11
C LYS A 33 27.97 -19.52 9.39
N HIS A 34 27.10 -18.89 10.21
CA HIS A 34 27.52 -18.25 11.44
C HIS A 34 27.54 -19.20 12.64
N PHE A 35 26.69 -20.24 12.59
CA PHE A 35 26.57 -21.22 13.66
C PHE A 35 26.68 -22.63 13.10
N GLU A 36 27.86 -23.20 13.24
CA GLU A 36 28.12 -24.58 12.82
C GLU A 36 27.19 -25.54 13.58
N HIS A 37 26.67 -26.54 12.87
CA HIS A 37 25.71 -27.53 13.39
C HIS A 37 24.33 -26.98 13.79
N ALA A 38 23.96 -25.77 13.35
CA ALA A 38 22.63 -25.24 13.57
C ALA A 38 21.57 -26.12 12.88
N SER A 39 20.44 -26.33 13.54
CA SER A 39 19.26 -26.97 12.97
C SER A 39 18.25 -25.88 12.62
N VAL A 40 17.90 -25.74 11.34
CA VAL A 40 16.95 -24.74 10.85
C VAL A 40 15.62 -25.39 10.51
N VAL A 41 14.55 -24.93 11.17
CA VAL A 41 13.16 -25.36 10.91
C VAL A 41 12.39 -24.21 10.25
N LYS A 42 11.77 -24.47 9.11
CA LYS A 42 10.95 -23.50 8.38
C LYS A 42 9.48 -23.70 8.73
N LEU A 43 8.82 -22.63 9.22
CA LEU A 43 7.38 -22.63 9.48
C LEU A 43 6.65 -22.12 8.25
N ASN A 44 6.06 -23.02 7.48
CA ASN A 44 5.51 -22.71 6.17
C ASN A 44 3.98 -22.51 6.17
N LEU A 45 3.30 -22.71 7.30
CA LEU A 45 1.84 -22.59 7.37
C LEU A 45 1.42 -21.26 8.00
N ASN A 46 0.64 -20.48 7.26
CA ASN A 46 0.09 -19.21 7.69
C ASN A 46 -1.37 -19.38 8.13
N TYR A 47 -1.64 -19.12 9.41
CA TYR A 47 -2.96 -19.20 10.02
C TYR A 47 -3.69 -17.85 10.04
N ARG A 48 -2.99 -16.74 9.74
CA ARG A 48 -3.51 -15.38 9.84
C ARG A 48 -4.35 -14.99 8.63
N SER A 49 -3.74 -15.05 7.46
CA SER A 49 -4.26 -14.45 6.24
C SER A 49 -4.92 -15.46 5.32
N THR A 50 -5.85 -14.98 4.51
CA THR A 50 -6.50 -15.78 3.47
C THR A 50 -5.56 -16.13 2.32
N GLN A 51 -5.92 -17.14 1.54
CA GLN A 51 -5.09 -17.71 0.47
C GLN A 51 -4.61 -16.63 -0.53
N HIS A 52 -5.49 -15.79 -1.07
CA HIS A 52 -5.09 -14.77 -2.05
C HIS A 52 -4.06 -13.77 -1.51
N ILE A 53 -4.15 -13.42 -0.21
CA ILE A 53 -3.19 -12.53 0.44
C ILE A 53 -1.84 -13.21 0.58
N VAL A 54 -1.80 -14.47 1.01
CA VAL A 54 -0.57 -15.25 1.17
C VAL A 54 0.10 -15.48 -0.18
N GLU A 55 -0.64 -15.92 -1.19
CA GLU A 55 -0.09 -16.17 -2.53
C GLU A 55 0.43 -14.89 -3.19
N ALA A 56 -0.29 -13.76 -3.06
CA ALA A 56 0.16 -12.46 -3.52
C ALA A 56 1.46 -12.04 -2.81
N SER A 57 1.54 -12.22 -1.48
CA SER A 57 2.73 -11.86 -0.71
C SER A 57 3.94 -12.74 -1.06
N ASN A 58 3.76 -14.05 -1.27
CA ASN A 58 4.79 -14.95 -1.77
C ASN A 58 5.31 -14.49 -3.14
N LYS A 59 4.39 -14.09 -4.04
CA LYS A 59 4.78 -13.63 -5.37
C LYS A 59 5.58 -12.33 -5.31
N VAL A 60 5.14 -11.35 -4.54
CA VAL A 60 5.87 -10.08 -4.34
C VAL A 60 7.29 -10.36 -3.83
N ILE A 61 7.45 -11.13 -2.74
CA ILE A 61 8.76 -11.36 -2.16
C ILE A 61 9.66 -12.25 -3.04
N SER A 62 9.08 -13.00 -3.98
CA SER A 62 9.85 -13.84 -4.90
C SER A 62 10.80 -13.04 -5.82
N TYR A 63 10.52 -11.77 -6.04
CA TYR A 63 11.38 -10.87 -6.83
C TYR A 63 12.67 -10.46 -6.08
N ASN A 64 12.75 -10.64 -4.76
CA ASN A 64 14.00 -10.44 -4.03
C ASN A 64 14.96 -11.59 -4.30
N LYS A 65 16.22 -11.27 -4.59
CA LYS A 65 17.28 -12.25 -4.84
C LYS A 65 17.90 -12.75 -3.52
N TYR A 66 18.11 -11.82 -2.58
CA TYR A 66 18.75 -12.12 -1.31
C TYR A 66 17.70 -12.41 -0.23
N LYS A 67 17.35 -13.69 -0.06
CA LYS A 67 16.33 -14.19 0.87
C LYS A 67 16.50 -15.67 1.16
N VAL A 68 15.89 -16.14 2.23
CA VAL A 68 15.70 -17.58 2.47
C VAL A 68 14.59 -18.09 1.56
N GLU A 69 14.88 -19.12 0.78
CA GLU A 69 13.84 -19.76 -0.06
C GLU A 69 12.88 -20.57 0.84
N LYS A 70 11.65 -20.14 0.86
CA LYS A 70 10.54 -20.81 1.53
C LYS A 70 9.24 -20.51 0.80
N GLU A 71 8.27 -21.38 0.92
CA GLU A 71 6.93 -21.19 0.38
C GLU A 71 5.93 -21.22 1.53
N ILE A 72 5.17 -20.16 1.70
CA ILE A 72 4.19 -20.04 2.77
C ILE A 72 2.82 -20.43 2.21
N HIS A 73 2.14 -21.34 2.89
CA HIS A 73 0.80 -21.80 2.53
C HIS A 73 -0.23 -21.24 3.50
N ALA A 74 -1.38 -20.83 2.97
CA ALA A 74 -2.48 -20.38 3.80
C ALA A 74 -3.29 -21.57 4.36
N SER A 75 -3.63 -21.52 5.64
CA SER A 75 -4.61 -22.46 6.23
C SER A 75 -6.06 -22.04 5.93
N LYS A 76 -6.29 -20.78 5.53
CA LYS A 76 -7.61 -20.19 5.28
C LYS A 76 -7.87 -20.04 3.79
N LYS A 77 -8.92 -20.66 3.28
CA LYS A 77 -9.47 -20.38 1.96
C LYS A 77 -10.39 -19.17 2.02
N SER A 78 -10.48 -18.39 0.93
CA SER A 78 -11.41 -17.29 0.78
C SER A 78 -11.68 -17.03 -0.68
N GLU A 79 -12.90 -16.64 -1.00
CA GLU A 79 -13.29 -16.16 -2.33
C GLU A 79 -12.95 -14.66 -2.52
N HIS A 80 -12.68 -13.95 -1.41
CA HIS A 80 -12.34 -12.53 -1.46
C HIS A 80 -10.96 -12.29 -2.04
N LYS A 81 -10.92 -11.70 -3.23
CA LYS A 81 -9.68 -11.23 -3.86
C LYS A 81 -9.24 -9.90 -3.27
N ILE A 82 -7.98 -9.57 -3.46
CA ILE A 82 -7.39 -8.28 -3.12
C ILE A 82 -8.00 -7.22 -4.05
N VAL A 83 -8.51 -6.13 -3.49
CA VAL A 83 -9.05 -5.02 -4.26
C VAL A 83 -7.94 -4.02 -4.56
N VAL A 84 -7.69 -3.75 -5.84
CA VAL A 84 -6.80 -2.68 -6.29
C VAL A 84 -7.68 -1.55 -6.83
N PHE A 85 -7.69 -0.42 -6.14
CA PHE A 85 -8.41 0.78 -6.56
C PHE A 85 -7.46 1.83 -7.11
N SER A 86 -7.76 2.34 -8.31
CA SER A 86 -7.02 3.43 -8.96
C SER A 86 -7.93 4.64 -9.11
N GLY A 87 -7.76 5.65 -8.25
CA GLY A 87 -8.41 6.95 -8.38
C GLY A 87 -7.72 7.82 -9.44
N ASN A 88 -8.41 8.83 -9.97
CA ASN A 88 -7.80 9.80 -10.86
C ASN A 88 -6.88 10.75 -10.09
N ASP A 89 -7.17 10.94 -8.79
CA ASP A 89 -6.39 11.76 -7.86
C ASP A 89 -6.55 11.26 -6.40
N SER A 90 -5.88 11.95 -5.49
CA SER A 90 -5.94 11.64 -4.06
C SER A 90 -7.32 11.83 -3.43
N ASN A 91 -8.19 12.67 -4.01
CA ASN A 91 -9.55 12.88 -3.52
C ASN A 91 -10.46 11.70 -3.89
N ASP A 92 -10.35 11.17 -5.10
CA ASP A 92 -11.05 9.93 -5.51
C ASP A 92 -10.68 8.78 -4.58
N ASN A 93 -9.38 8.64 -4.26
CA ASN A 93 -8.86 7.64 -3.34
C ASN A 93 -9.47 7.79 -1.94
N LEU A 94 -9.55 9.04 -1.45
CA LEU A 94 -10.15 9.34 -0.16
C LEU A 94 -11.63 8.97 -0.12
N LEU A 95 -12.40 9.39 -1.12
CA LEU A 95 -13.84 9.10 -1.21
C LEU A 95 -14.11 7.60 -1.27
N PHE A 96 -13.39 6.87 -2.13
CA PHE A 96 -13.50 5.42 -2.20
C PHE A 96 -13.25 4.76 -0.83
N CYS A 97 -12.17 5.14 -0.16
CA CYS A 97 -11.83 4.56 1.15
C CYS A 97 -12.91 4.84 2.20
N VAL A 98 -13.43 6.07 2.25
CA VAL A 98 -14.48 6.45 3.20
C VAL A 98 -15.77 5.65 2.94
N ASP A 99 -16.19 5.55 1.70
CA ASP A 99 -17.40 4.80 1.34
C ASP A 99 -17.23 3.31 1.62
N ARG A 100 -16.06 2.75 1.31
CA ARG A 100 -15.76 1.35 1.62
C ARG A 100 -15.71 1.07 3.12
N VAL A 101 -15.17 1.98 3.92
CA VAL A 101 -15.20 1.87 5.40
C VAL A 101 -16.65 1.87 5.90
N ARG A 102 -17.51 2.77 5.40
CA ARG A 102 -18.93 2.81 5.77
C ARG A 102 -19.67 1.50 5.44
N GLU A 103 -19.38 0.92 4.27
CA GLU A 103 -19.94 -0.37 3.87
C GLU A 103 -19.49 -1.50 4.81
N LEU A 104 -18.19 -1.56 5.11
CA LEU A 104 -17.63 -2.57 6.02
C LEU A 104 -18.25 -2.48 7.43
N LEU A 105 -18.47 -1.26 7.93
CA LEU A 105 -19.15 -1.06 9.22
C LEU A 105 -20.61 -1.54 9.19
N LYS A 106 -21.31 -1.34 8.05
CA LYS A 106 -22.66 -1.91 7.85
C LYS A 106 -22.65 -3.44 7.73
N GLU A 107 -21.56 -4.03 7.22
CA GLU A 107 -21.34 -5.48 7.21
C GLU A 107 -21.02 -6.05 8.60
N GLY A 108 -20.90 -5.20 9.65
CA GLY A 108 -20.62 -5.59 11.02
C GLY A 108 -19.13 -5.65 11.40
N ILE A 109 -18.24 -5.21 10.52
CA ILE A 109 -16.81 -5.03 10.86
C ILE A 109 -16.69 -3.86 11.85
N GLN A 110 -15.90 -4.03 12.91
CA GLN A 110 -15.70 -2.99 13.91
C GLN A 110 -14.59 -2.02 13.52
N ASN A 111 -14.60 -0.80 14.08
CA ASN A 111 -13.60 0.24 13.79
C ASN A 111 -12.16 -0.23 14.06
N ASP A 112 -11.93 -0.99 15.11
CA ASP A 112 -10.63 -1.52 15.53
C ASP A 112 -10.19 -2.73 14.70
N GLU A 113 -11.07 -3.32 13.89
CA GLU A 113 -10.76 -4.36 12.92
C GLU A 113 -10.28 -3.81 11.56
N ILE A 114 -10.29 -2.47 11.38
CA ILE A 114 -9.87 -1.79 10.16
C ILE A 114 -8.56 -1.04 10.41
N LEU A 115 -7.55 -1.25 9.58
CA LEU A 115 -6.24 -0.64 9.69
C LEU A 115 -5.82 0.03 8.38
N PHE A 116 -5.46 1.31 8.46
CA PHE A 116 -4.82 2.04 7.36
C PHE A 116 -3.31 2.02 7.50
N LEU A 117 -2.63 1.60 6.44
CA LEU A 117 -1.17 1.57 6.33
C LEU A 117 -0.69 2.53 5.26
N TYR A 118 0.40 3.22 5.56
CA TYR A 118 1.01 4.20 4.67
C TYR A 118 2.52 4.24 4.84
N ARG A 119 3.23 4.67 3.78
CA ARG A 119 4.69 4.82 3.82
C ARG A 119 5.11 6.04 4.65
N ARG A 120 4.40 7.17 4.52
CA ARG A 120 4.66 8.44 5.22
C ARG A 120 3.43 8.98 5.91
N SER A 121 3.59 9.47 7.15
CA SER A 121 2.47 9.91 8.01
C SER A 121 1.59 10.99 7.37
N LYS A 122 2.17 11.93 6.61
CA LYS A 122 1.39 12.99 5.96
C LYS A 122 0.39 12.48 4.91
N MET A 123 0.58 11.28 4.37
CA MET A 123 -0.35 10.66 3.40
C MET A 123 -1.70 10.34 4.04
N TYR A 124 -1.73 10.05 5.33
CA TYR A 124 -2.97 9.74 6.05
C TYR A 124 -3.72 10.98 6.55
N THR A 125 -3.11 12.15 6.57
CA THR A 125 -3.74 13.38 7.13
C THR A 125 -5.12 13.69 6.52
N PRO A 126 -5.35 13.62 5.20
CA PRO A 126 -6.67 13.84 4.61
C PRO A 126 -7.72 12.82 5.10
N TYR A 127 -7.33 11.55 5.19
CA TYR A 127 -8.18 10.46 5.69
C TYR A 127 -8.55 10.67 7.16
N PHE A 128 -7.56 10.99 8.00
CA PHE A 128 -7.78 11.31 9.43
C PHE A 128 -8.79 12.43 9.60
N ASN A 129 -8.61 13.53 8.88
CA ASN A 129 -9.51 14.69 8.95
C ASN A 129 -10.94 14.33 8.51
N ARG A 130 -11.07 13.50 7.47
CA ARG A 130 -12.37 13.07 6.96
C ARG A 130 -13.06 12.13 7.95
N PHE A 131 -12.38 11.09 8.44
CA PHE A 131 -12.93 10.17 9.42
C PHE A 131 -13.33 10.87 10.71
N ARG A 132 -12.51 11.82 11.19
CA ARG A 132 -12.83 12.61 12.37
C ARG A 132 -14.10 13.44 12.19
N LYS A 133 -14.32 14.04 11.03
CA LYS A 133 -15.56 14.78 10.72
C LYS A 133 -16.80 13.88 10.76
N GLU A 134 -16.64 12.61 10.49
CA GLU A 134 -17.71 11.61 10.50
C GLU A 134 -17.78 10.82 11.83
N ASN A 135 -17.03 11.25 12.84
CA ASN A 135 -16.93 10.58 14.15
C ASN A 135 -16.50 9.09 14.04
N LEU A 136 -15.67 8.78 13.05
CA LEU A 136 -15.09 7.45 12.84
C LEU A 136 -13.66 7.41 13.40
N HIS A 137 -13.40 6.44 14.27
CA HIS A 137 -12.08 6.21 14.89
C HIS A 137 -11.39 5.01 14.26
N ILE A 138 -10.82 5.20 13.08
CA ILE A 138 -10.15 4.13 12.34
C ILE A 138 -8.66 4.11 12.69
N GLN A 139 -8.12 2.92 12.97
CA GLN A 139 -6.71 2.73 13.27
C GLN A 139 -5.83 3.02 12.04
N SER A 140 -4.69 3.65 12.28
CA SER A 140 -3.71 3.92 11.23
C SER A 140 -2.28 3.89 11.74
N LYS A 141 -1.34 3.41 10.92
CA LYS A 141 0.09 3.32 11.24
C LYS A 141 0.93 3.47 9.98
N THR A 142 2.16 3.95 10.15
CA THR A 142 3.18 3.71 9.13
C THR A 142 3.43 2.20 9.02
N ILE A 143 3.80 1.72 7.83
CA ILE A 143 4.05 0.28 7.62
C ILE A 143 5.13 -0.24 8.59
N HIS A 144 6.18 0.56 8.86
CA HIS A 144 7.20 0.19 9.85
C HIS A 144 6.63 0.00 11.26
N ALA A 145 5.73 0.90 11.68
CA ALA A 145 5.11 0.82 13.01
C ALA A 145 4.02 -0.28 13.10
N ALA A 146 3.60 -0.82 11.96
CA ALA A 146 2.61 -1.89 11.90
C ALA A 146 3.22 -3.30 11.98
N LYS A 147 4.55 -3.42 12.00
CA LYS A 147 5.19 -4.73 12.20
C LYS A 147 4.74 -5.31 13.54
N GLY A 148 4.23 -6.56 13.51
CA GLY A 148 3.65 -7.25 14.66
C GLY A 148 2.15 -7.01 14.86
N LEU A 149 1.56 -5.98 14.24
CA LEU A 149 0.11 -5.78 14.24
C LEU A 149 -0.58 -6.64 13.19
N GLU A 150 -1.91 -6.72 13.29
CA GLU A 150 -2.77 -7.37 12.30
C GLU A 150 -4.20 -6.82 12.42
N ALA A 151 -4.94 -6.81 11.32
CA ALA A 151 -6.33 -6.39 11.29
C ALA A 151 -7.14 -7.26 10.32
N LYS A 152 -8.44 -7.33 10.53
CA LYS A 152 -9.35 -8.07 9.65
C LYS A 152 -9.37 -7.48 8.25
N VAL A 153 -9.40 -6.15 8.18
CA VAL A 153 -9.37 -5.39 6.94
C VAL A 153 -8.20 -4.42 6.95
N VAL A 154 -7.40 -4.41 5.90
CA VAL A 154 -6.26 -3.49 5.74
C VAL A 154 -6.41 -2.69 4.46
N PHE A 155 -6.20 -1.39 4.59
CA PHE A 155 -6.02 -0.46 3.46
C PHE A 155 -4.56 -0.04 3.39
N ILE A 156 -3.89 -0.25 2.25
CA ILE A 156 -2.56 0.29 1.98
C ILE A 156 -2.74 1.45 1.01
N ILE A 157 -2.49 2.67 1.48
CA ILE A 157 -2.70 3.90 0.70
C ILE A 157 -1.39 4.47 0.18
N GLY A 158 -1.47 5.21 -0.93
CA GLY A 158 -0.34 5.89 -1.53
C GLY A 158 0.62 4.95 -2.25
N LEU A 159 0.11 3.92 -2.89
CA LEU A 159 0.88 3.01 -3.74
C LEU A 159 1.13 3.67 -5.10
N THR A 160 1.94 4.73 -5.11
CA THR A 160 2.29 5.52 -6.30
C THR A 160 3.79 5.52 -6.53
N GLU A 161 4.23 5.70 -7.78
CA GLU A 161 5.64 5.90 -8.11
C GLU A 161 6.15 7.27 -7.68
N GLY A 162 7.48 7.41 -7.58
CA GLY A 162 8.18 8.66 -7.40
C GLY A 162 8.33 9.10 -5.95
N TYR A 163 8.74 10.37 -5.79
CA TYR A 163 9.08 10.96 -4.51
C TYR A 163 7.90 10.94 -3.52
N GLY A 164 8.13 10.30 -2.39
CA GLY A 164 7.12 10.15 -1.33
C GLY A 164 6.05 9.11 -1.63
N GLY A 165 6.17 8.37 -2.74
CA GLY A 165 5.34 7.23 -3.07
C GLY A 165 5.76 5.94 -2.36
N PHE A 166 5.54 4.80 -3.04
CA PHE A 166 5.96 3.49 -2.55
C PHE A 166 6.20 2.55 -3.75
N PRO A 167 7.44 2.15 -4.08
CA PRO A 167 8.67 2.30 -3.28
C PRO A 167 9.16 3.73 -3.14
N ASP A 168 9.72 4.06 -1.96
CA ASP A 168 10.23 5.38 -1.63
C ASP A 168 11.77 5.39 -1.68
N ILE A 169 12.32 5.36 -2.88
CA ILE A 169 13.76 5.25 -3.13
C ILE A 169 14.31 6.59 -3.61
N TRP A 170 15.29 7.13 -2.89
CA TRP A 170 15.88 8.43 -3.11
C TRP A 170 17.33 8.30 -3.55
N LEU A 171 17.55 8.03 -4.83
CA LEU A 171 18.91 7.89 -5.37
C LEU A 171 19.61 9.23 -5.56
N GLU A 172 18.86 10.32 -5.72
CA GLU A 172 19.38 11.67 -5.99
C GLU A 172 19.78 12.42 -4.71
N ASP A 173 19.44 11.92 -3.53
CA ASP A 173 19.86 12.54 -2.28
C ASP A 173 21.36 12.29 -2.06
N ARG A 174 22.19 13.34 -2.19
CA ARG A 174 23.65 13.30 -2.00
C ARG A 174 24.05 12.68 -0.65
N ILE A 175 23.24 12.87 0.38
CA ILE A 175 23.48 12.29 1.73
C ILE A 175 23.34 10.77 1.67
N PHE A 176 22.37 10.24 0.93
CA PHE A 176 22.19 8.80 0.74
C PHE A 176 23.34 8.17 -0.04
N GLN A 177 23.86 8.88 -1.06
CA GLN A 177 25.00 8.41 -1.86
C GLN A 177 26.32 8.37 -1.04
N ILE A 178 26.49 9.27 -0.07
CA ILE A 178 27.69 9.36 0.78
C ILE A 178 27.63 8.33 1.92
N ILE A 179 26.46 8.12 2.55
CA ILE A 179 26.30 7.27 3.74
C ILE A 179 26.18 5.78 3.38
N LYS A 180 25.57 5.47 2.26
CA LYS A 180 25.50 4.11 1.71
C LYS A 180 26.03 4.20 0.29
N GLN A 181 27.02 3.41 -0.07
CA GLN A 181 27.25 2.97 -1.45
C GLN A 181 26.01 2.12 -1.84
N ALA A 182 24.86 2.79 -1.91
CA ALA A 182 23.55 2.14 -1.93
C ALA A 182 23.35 1.56 -3.31
N ASN A 183 23.49 0.28 -3.42
CA ASN A 183 23.01 -0.47 -4.56
C ASN A 183 21.48 -0.30 -4.60
N HIS A 184 20.96 0.30 -5.69
CA HIS A 184 19.53 0.49 -5.94
C HIS A 184 18.72 -0.79 -5.70
N ASP A 185 19.26 -1.94 -6.13
CA ASP A 185 18.60 -3.23 -5.99
C ASP A 185 18.38 -3.61 -4.52
N LEU A 186 19.35 -3.34 -3.65
CA LEU A 186 19.20 -3.62 -2.22
C LEU A 186 18.13 -2.74 -1.55
N LEU A 187 18.05 -1.47 -1.94
CA LEU A 187 17.00 -0.57 -1.46
C LEU A 187 15.62 -1.01 -1.94
N LEU A 188 15.52 -1.40 -3.21
CA LEU A 188 14.27 -1.92 -3.77
C LEU A 188 13.84 -3.22 -3.08
N GLU A 189 14.78 -4.10 -2.76
CA GLU A 189 14.50 -5.31 -1.99
C GLU A 189 14.03 -5.01 -0.56
N GLU A 190 14.58 -3.98 0.09
CA GLU A 190 14.13 -3.54 1.43
C GLU A 190 12.72 -2.96 1.37
N GLU A 191 12.41 -2.10 0.39
CA GLU A 191 11.06 -1.56 0.17
C GLU A 191 10.06 -2.69 -0.17
N ARG A 192 10.50 -3.72 -0.92
CA ARG A 192 9.65 -4.88 -1.22
C ARG A 192 9.36 -5.72 0.02
N ARG A 193 10.33 -5.89 0.93
CA ARG A 193 10.06 -6.51 2.27
C ARG A 193 9.07 -5.67 3.07
N LEU A 194 9.18 -4.35 2.97
CA LEU A 194 8.22 -3.45 3.62
C LEU A 194 6.80 -3.63 3.04
N PHE A 195 6.68 -3.79 1.72
CA PHE A 195 5.41 -4.08 1.07
C PHE A 195 4.86 -5.44 1.45
N TYR A 196 5.72 -6.47 1.51
CA TYR A 196 5.37 -7.79 2.04
C TYR A 196 4.82 -7.70 3.46
N VAL A 197 5.49 -6.93 4.34
CA VAL A 197 5.00 -6.71 5.71
C VAL A 197 3.63 -6.05 5.69
N ALA A 198 3.39 -5.04 4.85
CA ALA A 198 2.10 -4.36 4.76
C ALA A 198 0.97 -5.31 4.33
N ILE A 199 1.17 -6.09 3.26
CA ILE A 199 0.19 -7.06 2.74
C ILE A 199 -0.17 -8.09 3.83
N THR A 200 0.83 -8.63 4.52
CA THR A 200 0.66 -9.68 5.52
C THR A 200 0.07 -9.20 6.85
N ARG A 201 -0.30 -7.92 6.98
CA ARG A 201 -1.08 -7.42 8.13
C ARG A 201 -2.56 -7.75 8.00
N ALA A 202 -3.05 -7.98 6.78
CA ALA A 202 -4.45 -8.30 6.53
C ALA A 202 -4.77 -9.75 6.86
N LYS A 203 -5.89 -9.96 7.57
CA LYS A 203 -6.44 -11.30 7.83
C LYS A 203 -7.37 -11.74 6.71
N ASP A 204 -8.37 -10.94 6.38
CA ASP A 204 -9.48 -11.35 5.51
C ASP A 204 -9.61 -10.49 4.24
N LYS A 205 -9.53 -9.16 4.35
CA LYS A 205 -9.72 -8.24 3.22
C LYS A 205 -8.54 -7.29 3.10
N LEU A 206 -8.05 -7.09 1.87
CA LEU A 206 -6.95 -6.18 1.54
C LEU A 206 -7.35 -5.25 0.41
N PHE A 207 -7.16 -3.95 0.64
CA PHE A 207 -7.37 -2.88 -0.33
C PHE A 207 -6.04 -2.19 -0.61
N LEU A 208 -5.65 -2.14 -1.88
CA LEU A 208 -4.45 -1.48 -2.39
C LEU A 208 -4.87 -0.24 -3.16
N ILE A 209 -4.46 0.94 -2.68
CA ILE A 209 -4.96 2.23 -3.17
C ILE A 209 -3.85 2.97 -3.91
N THR A 210 -4.09 3.26 -5.18
CA THR A 210 -3.13 3.90 -6.09
C THR A 210 -3.77 5.02 -6.90
N GLU A 211 -2.98 5.69 -7.74
CA GLU A 211 -3.45 6.74 -8.66
C GLU A 211 -3.23 6.31 -10.10
N LYS A 212 -4.22 6.55 -10.94
CA LYS A 212 -4.21 6.18 -12.35
C LYS A 212 -3.09 6.90 -13.11
N GLY A 213 -2.28 6.11 -13.80
CA GLY A 213 -1.12 6.63 -14.55
C GLY A 213 0.13 6.87 -13.70
N ASN A 214 0.04 6.63 -12.38
CA ASN A 214 1.17 6.75 -11.46
C ASN A 214 1.23 5.57 -10.46
N GLU A 215 0.79 4.40 -10.93
CA GLU A 215 0.70 3.21 -10.09
C GLU A 215 2.07 2.70 -9.67
N SER A 216 2.20 2.28 -8.40
CA SER A 216 3.39 1.62 -7.88
C SER A 216 3.79 0.40 -8.71
N SER A 217 5.08 0.27 -9.01
CA SER A 217 5.65 -0.91 -9.68
C SER A 217 5.37 -2.21 -8.94
N PHE A 218 5.27 -2.18 -7.62
CA PHE A 218 4.94 -3.34 -6.80
C PHE A 218 3.56 -3.93 -7.10
N LEU A 219 2.60 -3.13 -7.58
CA LEU A 219 1.29 -3.64 -7.98
C LEU A 219 1.37 -4.56 -9.20
N LYS A 220 2.37 -4.38 -10.07
CA LYS A 220 2.62 -5.23 -11.23
C LYS A 220 3.21 -6.60 -10.86
N GLU A 221 3.77 -6.69 -9.64
CA GLU A 221 4.32 -7.94 -9.11
C GLU A 221 3.24 -8.87 -8.55
N ILE A 222 2.01 -8.37 -8.36
CA ILE A 222 0.86 -9.15 -7.88
C ILE A 222 0.09 -9.68 -9.10
N PRO A 223 -0.07 -11.01 -9.25
CA PRO A 223 -0.85 -11.59 -10.33
C PRO A 223 -2.33 -11.16 -10.32
N GLU A 224 -2.89 -10.91 -11.48
CA GLU A 224 -4.30 -10.53 -11.64
C GLU A 224 -5.29 -11.59 -11.14
N THR A 225 -4.86 -12.85 -11.09
CA THR A 225 -5.66 -13.95 -10.54
C THR A 225 -6.04 -13.73 -9.08
N PHE A 226 -5.22 -13.01 -8.31
CA PHE A 226 -5.44 -12.71 -6.89
C PHE A 226 -6.13 -11.38 -6.65
N THR A 227 -6.32 -10.55 -7.70
CA THR A 227 -6.82 -9.19 -7.57
C THR A 227 -8.13 -8.96 -8.30
N VAL A 228 -8.88 -7.96 -7.86
CA VAL A 228 -9.94 -7.30 -8.60
C VAL A 228 -9.57 -5.83 -8.73
N LYS A 229 -9.40 -5.37 -9.98
CA LYS A 229 -9.13 -3.97 -10.27
C LYS A 229 -10.44 -3.20 -10.37
N THR A 230 -10.50 -2.06 -9.70
CA THR A 230 -11.61 -1.11 -9.77
C THR A 230 -11.08 0.31 -9.88
N SER A 231 -11.81 1.17 -10.54
CA SER A 231 -11.46 2.59 -10.71
C SER A 231 -12.73 3.42 -10.69
N VAL A 232 -12.60 4.72 -10.51
CA VAL A 232 -13.71 5.63 -10.75
C VAL A 232 -14.08 5.49 -12.23
N ALA A 233 -15.34 5.14 -12.51
CA ALA A 233 -15.84 5.21 -13.85
C ALA A 233 -15.62 6.66 -14.32
N LEU A 234 -14.98 6.83 -15.47
CA LEU A 234 -14.91 8.13 -16.13
C LEU A 234 -16.36 8.56 -16.34
N GLN A 235 -16.90 9.34 -15.41
CA GLN A 235 -18.07 10.13 -15.76
C GLN A 235 -17.59 10.99 -16.92
N PRO A 236 -18.25 10.93 -18.10
CA PRO A 236 -17.95 11.87 -19.14
C PRO A 236 -18.04 13.23 -18.45
N VAL A 237 -16.96 14.01 -18.51
CA VAL A 237 -17.01 15.40 -18.10
C VAL A 237 -18.05 16.01 -19.03
N VAL A 238 -19.29 16.07 -18.57
CA VAL A 238 -20.31 16.87 -19.21
C VAL A 238 -19.86 18.28 -18.92
N GLU A 239 -18.96 18.80 -19.77
CA GLU A 239 -18.70 20.23 -19.77
C GLU A 239 -20.08 20.87 -19.90
N LYS A 240 -20.55 21.49 -18.83
CA LYS A 240 -21.74 22.32 -18.91
C LYS A 240 -21.41 23.40 -19.92
N VAL A 241 -21.84 23.15 -21.16
CA VAL A 241 -21.74 24.13 -22.25
C VAL A 241 -22.59 25.30 -21.81
N ILE A 242 -21.94 26.37 -21.36
CA ILE A 242 -22.64 27.61 -21.05
C ILE A 242 -23.02 28.22 -22.38
N THR A 243 -24.32 28.45 -22.60
CA THR A 243 -24.82 29.11 -23.80
C THR A 243 -25.46 30.45 -23.43
N CYS A 244 -25.31 31.43 -24.31
CA CYS A 244 -25.97 32.71 -24.16
C CYS A 244 -27.50 32.54 -24.22
N LYS A 245 -28.22 33.06 -23.26
CA LYS A 245 -29.70 32.99 -23.22
C LYS A 245 -30.37 33.72 -24.36
N LYS A 246 -29.70 34.68 -25.02
CA LYS A 246 -30.25 35.51 -26.10
C LYS A 246 -29.91 34.99 -27.49
N CYS A 247 -28.63 34.65 -27.75
CA CYS A 247 -28.20 34.23 -29.09
C CYS A 247 -27.81 32.75 -29.18
N PHE A 248 -27.91 31.99 -28.07
CA PHE A 248 -27.61 30.57 -27.95
C PHE A 248 -26.14 30.19 -28.31
N SER A 249 -25.26 31.19 -28.52
CA SER A 249 -23.86 30.93 -28.79
C SER A 249 -23.16 30.28 -27.58
N ARG A 250 -22.22 29.36 -27.83
CA ARG A 250 -21.38 28.74 -26.80
C ARG A 250 -20.48 29.80 -26.16
N LEU A 251 -20.45 29.82 -24.83
CA LEU A 251 -19.70 30.77 -24.03
C LEU A 251 -18.60 30.09 -23.22
N GLU A 252 -17.52 30.81 -22.91
CA GLU A 252 -16.51 30.38 -21.98
C GLU A 252 -16.87 30.78 -20.54
N LYS A 253 -16.43 30.00 -19.54
CA LYS A 253 -16.80 30.19 -18.12
C LYS A 253 -16.47 31.57 -17.54
N LEU A 254 -15.53 32.29 -18.14
CA LEU A 254 -15.03 33.59 -17.63
C LEU A 254 -15.69 34.80 -18.28
N TRP A 255 -16.58 34.61 -19.27
CA TRP A 255 -17.23 35.72 -19.92
C TRP A 255 -18.42 36.23 -19.12
N VAL A 256 -18.41 37.50 -18.80
CA VAL A 256 -19.53 38.22 -18.12
C VAL A 256 -20.43 38.92 -19.12
N ILE A 257 -19.97 39.12 -20.37
CA ILE A 257 -20.74 39.69 -21.48
C ILE A 257 -20.55 38.75 -22.67
N CYS A 258 -21.63 38.45 -23.35
CA CYS A 258 -21.61 37.62 -24.56
C CYS A 258 -20.87 38.40 -25.71
N PRO A 259 -19.76 37.83 -26.26
CA PRO A 259 -18.99 38.51 -27.30
C PRO A 259 -19.79 38.67 -28.64
N TYR A 260 -20.85 37.83 -28.82
CA TYR A 260 -21.62 37.80 -30.05
C TYR A 260 -22.81 38.76 -30.06
N CYS A 261 -23.55 38.86 -28.98
CA CYS A 261 -24.77 39.70 -28.93
C CYS A 261 -24.73 40.81 -27.86
N LYS A 262 -23.59 40.94 -27.12
CA LYS A 262 -23.37 41.96 -26.09
C LYS A 262 -24.28 41.87 -24.86
N GLU A 263 -25.01 40.78 -24.70
CA GLU A 263 -25.88 40.53 -23.53
C GLU A 263 -25.04 40.19 -22.30
N GLU A 264 -25.43 40.69 -21.13
CA GLU A 264 -24.79 40.31 -19.85
C GLU A 264 -25.14 38.84 -19.51
N ILE A 265 -24.14 38.10 -19.09
CA ILE A 265 -24.25 36.70 -18.69
C ILE A 265 -24.55 36.67 -17.20
N THR A 266 -25.82 36.68 -16.82
CA THR A 266 -26.22 36.40 -15.44
C THR A 266 -26.11 34.91 -15.17
N SER A 267 -25.27 34.54 -14.19
CA SER A 267 -25.04 33.17 -13.69
C SER A 267 -26.33 32.47 -13.22
#